data_19e3066e76ccc72d48302829786d8648
#
_entry.id   19e3066e76ccc72d48302829786d8648
#
_cell.length_a   1.000
_cell.length_b   1.000
_cell.length_c   1.000
_cell.angle_alpha   90.00
_cell.angle_beta   90.00
_cell.angle_gamma   90.00
#
_symmetry.space_group_name_H-M   'P 1'
#
loop_
_entity.id
_entity.type
_entity.pdbx_description
1 polymer ?
#
loop_
_entity_poly.entity_id
_entity_poly.type
_entity_poly.pdbx_seq_one_letter_code
_entity_poly.pdbx_strand_id
1 'polypeptide(L)'
;MYRKLRNDELERLSAEEFKRAHKLKITVILDNVRSQHNIGSVFRTADSFFIERIILCGICAVPPTPEIHKSALGAEFSVDWQYYKNTSEAVDYILRGWPIRPELRRVDKDYSKNPAGEE
;
A
#
# COMPACT_ATOMS: atom_id res chain seq x y z
N MET A 1 30.56 -6.96 5.41
CA MET A 1 29.73 -7.40 5.78
C MET A 1 29.21 -6.98 6.92
N TYR A 2 28.40 -7.06 7.29
CA TYR A 2 27.94 -6.52 8.27
C TYR A 2 27.91 -7.29 9.39
N ARG A 3 28.04 -7.04 10.34
CA ARG A 3 28.12 -7.70 11.33
C ARG A 3 27.08 -7.92 12.01
N LYS A 4 26.87 -8.32 12.70
CA LYS A 4 25.87 -8.53 13.30
C LYS A 4 25.37 -7.64 14.16
N LEU A 5 24.31 -7.31 14.14
CA LEU A 5 23.79 -6.44 14.95
C LEU A 5 23.39 -7.13 16.01
N ARG A 6 23.39 -6.86 16.93
CA ARG A 6 23.05 -7.48 17.93
C ARG A 6 21.90 -7.19 18.56
N ASN A 7 21.25 -6.24 18.57
CA ASN A 7 20.12 -6.09 19.31
C ASN A 7 18.98 -6.00 18.44
N ASP A 8 17.86 -6.45 18.83
CA ASP A 8 16.67 -6.49 18.05
C ASP A 8 16.24 -5.18 17.59
N GLU A 9 16.35 -4.17 18.38
CA GLU A 9 15.89 -2.96 17.94
C GLU A 9 16.74 -2.40 16.88
N LEU A 10 17.97 -2.62 16.89
CA LEU A 10 18.80 -2.12 15.88
C LEU A 10 18.48 -2.87 14.63
N GLU A 11 18.21 -4.14 14.71
CA GLU A 11 17.84 -4.88 13.54
C GLU A 11 16.56 -4.39 12.98
N ARG A 12 15.63 -4.05 13.81
CA ARG A 12 14.38 -3.60 13.33
C ARG A 12 14.50 -2.29 12.60
N LEU A 13 15.27 -1.38 13.12
CA LEU A 13 15.46 -0.13 12.48
C LEU A 13 16.15 -0.31 11.16
N SER A 14 17.13 -1.17 11.09
CA SER A 14 17.84 -1.41 9.86
C SER A 14 16.95 -2.02 8.83
N ALA A 15 16.07 -2.91 9.25
CA ALA A 15 15.18 -3.55 8.31
C ALA A 15 14.23 -2.54 7.71
N GLU A 16 13.72 -1.63 8.54
CA GLU A 16 12.83 -0.65 8.03
C GLU A 16 13.52 0.32 7.11
N GLU A 17 14.72 0.71 7.45
CA GLU A 17 15.45 1.59 6.59
C GLU A 17 15.80 0.93 5.29
N PHE A 18 16.13 -0.36 5.36
CA PHE A 18 16.47 -1.09 4.17
C PHE A 18 15.25 -1.16 3.25
N LYS A 19 14.08 -1.47 3.80
CA LYS A 19 12.90 -1.54 2.99
C LYS A 19 12.60 -0.21 2.34
N ARG A 20 12.73 0.84 3.10
CA ARG A 20 12.41 2.14 2.58
C ARG A 20 13.36 2.51 1.45
N ALA A 21 14.62 2.18 1.59
CA ALA A 21 15.59 2.55 0.61
C ALA A 21 15.60 1.63 -0.59
N HIS A 22 15.09 0.42 -0.43
CA HIS A 22 15.17 -0.56 -1.49
C HIS A 22 13.82 -0.98 -2.03
N LYS A 23 12.86 -0.12 -1.99
CA LYS A 23 11.57 -0.45 -2.57
C LYS A 23 11.69 -0.60 -4.05
N LEU A 24 11.01 -1.60 -4.57
CA LEU A 24 10.98 -1.78 -5.99
C LEU A 24 10.00 -0.79 -6.58
N LYS A 25 10.33 -0.20 -7.68
CA LYS A 25 9.45 0.78 -8.27
C LYS A 25 8.37 0.10 -9.05
N ILE A 26 7.53 -0.60 -8.34
CA ILE A 26 6.41 -1.31 -8.92
C ILE A 26 5.16 -0.83 -8.21
N THR A 27 4.15 -0.52 -8.96
CA THR A 27 2.86 -0.15 -8.42
C THR A 27 1.88 -1.23 -8.82
N VAL A 28 1.19 -1.77 -7.82
CA VAL A 28 0.18 -2.77 -8.09
C VAL A 28 -1.18 -2.09 -8.03
N ILE A 29 -1.98 -2.26 -9.05
CA ILE A 29 -3.30 -1.66 -9.06
C ILE A 29 -4.33 -2.76 -8.95
N LEU A 30 -5.20 -2.65 -7.96
CA LEU A 30 -6.26 -3.61 -7.77
C LEU A 30 -7.55 -2.99 -8.28
N ASP A 31 -8.03 -3.53 -9.39
CA ASP A 31 -9.15 -2.97 -10.08
C ASP A 31 -10.43 -3.65 -9.67
N ASN A 32 -11.19 -3.05 -8.83
CA ASN A 32 -12.49 -3.58 -8.40
C ASN A 32 -12.42 -4.99 -7.82
N VAL A 33 -11.46 -5.22 -6.96
CA VAL A 33 -11.32 -6.51 -6.33
C VAL A 33 -12.28 -6.58 -5.15
N ARG A 34 -13.23 -7.51 -5.18
CA ARG A 34 -14.16 -7.63 -4.11
C ARG A 34 -13.67 -8.31 -2.89
N SER A 35 -12.81 -9.27 -2.97
CA SER A 35 -12.42 -10.08 -1.83
C SER A 35 -11.45 -9.34 -0.93
N GLN A 36 -11.89 -9.03 0.27
CA GLN A 36 -11.01 -8.36 1.22
C GLN A 36 -9.87 -9.27 1.63
N HIS A 37 -10.11 -10.57 1.63
CA HIS A 37 -9.04 -11.50 1.94
C HIS A 37 -7.95 -11.41 0.88
N ASN A 38 -8.34 -11.34 -0.38
CA ASN A 38 -7.35 -11.25 -1.44
C ASN A 38 -6.62 -9.92 -1.40
N ILE A 39 -7.33 -8.85 -1.04
CA ILE A 39 -6.66 -7.56 -0.91
C ILE A 39 -5.59 -7.64 0.18
N GLY A 40 -5.93 -8.24 1.30
CA GLY A 40 -4.94 -8.38 2.37
C GLY A 40 -3.76 -9.24 1.95
N SER A 41 -4.01 -10.28 1.16
CA SER A 41 -2.94 -11.13 0.68
C SER A 41 -1.99 -10.36 -0.23
N VAL A 42 -2.55 -9.46 -1.04
CA VAL A 42 -1.71 -8.65 -1.91
C VAL A 42 -0.84 -7.73 -1.08
N PHE A 43 -1.40 -7.14 0.01
CA PHE A 43 -0.59 -6.30 0.87
C PHE A 43 0.56 -7.12 1.47
N ARG A 44 0.26 -8.33 1.91
CA ARG A 44 1.30 -9.13 2.52
C ARG A 44 2.40 -9.48 1.53
N THR A 45 2.01 -9.86 0.33
CA THR A 45 2.97 -10.18 -0.70
C THR A 45 3.79 -8.95 -1.07
N ALA A 46 3.12 -7.81 -1.19
CA ALA A 46 3.81 -6.59 -1.56
C ALA A 46 4.86 -6.21 -0.51
N ASP A 47 4.53 -6.42 0.75
CA ASP A 47 5.48 -6.13 1.80
C ASP A 47 6.69 -7.07 1.69
N SER A 48 6.45 -8.32 1.39
CA SER A 48 7.53 -9.29 1.30
C SER A 48 8.47 -9.01 0.16
N PHE A 49 7.97 -8.44 -0.93
CA PHE A 49 8.80 -8.18 -2.08
C PHE A 49 9.17 -6.71 -2.23
N PHE A 50 8.95 -5.93 -1.20
CA PHE A 50 9.36 -4.52 -1.21
C PHE A 50 8.70 -3.73 -2.35
N ILE A 51 7.45 -4.06 -2.64
CA ILE A 51 6.72 -3.34 -3.67
C ILE A 51 6.47 -1.93 -3.17
N GLU A 52 6.61 -0.96 -4.04
CA GLU A 52 6.52 0.42 -3.64
C GLU A 52 5.14 0.83 -3.18
N ARG A 53 4.11 0.46 -3.88
CA ARG A 53 2.77 0.90 -3.47
C ARG A 53 1.68 0.08 -4.11
N ILE A 54 0.52 0.15 -3.51
CA ILE A 54 -0.67 -0.52 -4.01
C ILE A 54 -1.72 0.55 -4.21
N ILE A 55 -2.45 0.48 -5.30
CA ILE A 55 -3.56 1.39 -5.52
C ILE A 55 -4.83 0.58 -5.57
N LEU A 56 -5.79 0.97 -4.76
CA LEU A 56 -7.06 0.27 -4.67
C LEU A 56 -8.10 1.09 -5.40
N CYS A 57 -8.82 0.48 -6.31
CA CYS A 57 -9.74 1.23 -7.14
C CYS A 57 -11.16 0.70 -7.08
N GLY A 58 -12.09 1.60 -7.19
CA GLY A 58 -13.49 1.25 -7.35
C GLY A 58 -14.07 0.59 -6.12
N ILE A 59 -14.54 -0.65 -6.29
CA ILE A 59 -15.21 -1.30 -5.18
C ILE A 59 -14.27 -1.96 -4.20
N CYS A 60 -12.98 -1.84 -4.38
CA CYS A 60 -12.06 -2.42 -3.42
C CYS A 60 -12.29 -1.82 -2.05
N ALA A 61 -12.30 -2.67 -1.04
CA ALA A 61 -12.30 -2.15 0.32
C ALA A 61 -10.91 -1.62 0.60
N VAL A 62 -10.79 -0.74 1.57
CA VAL A 62 -9.49 -0.20 1.92
C VAL A 62 -9.23 -0.40 3.39
N PRO A 63 -7.99 -0.49 3.80
CA PRO A 63 -7.70 -0.61 5.22
C PRO A 63 -8.16 0.62 5.98
N PRO A 64 -8.50 0.49 7.22
CA PRO A 64 -8.39 -0.73 7.97
C PRO A 64 -9.70 -1.48 8.00
N THR A 65 -9.65 -2.77 7.80
CA THR A 65 -10.81 -3.61 8.04
C THR A 65 -10.33 -4.89 8.67
N PRO A 66 -11.14 -5.54 9.47
CA PRO A 66 -10.72 -6.78 10.08
C PRO A 66 -10.38 -7.85 9.06
N GLU A 67 -11.14 -7.89 7.97
CA GLU A 67 -10.90 -8.92 6.99
C GLU A 67 -9.60 -8.71 6.25
N ILE A 68 -9.27 -7.49 5.92
CA ILE A 68 -8.01 -7.23 5.27
C ILE A 68 -6.89 -7.55 6.25
N HIS A 69 -7.05 -7.16 7.51
CA HIS A 69 -5.99 -7.37 8.47
C HIS A 69 -5.70 -8.86 8.67
N LYS A 70 -6.71 -9.70 8.60
CA LYS A 70 -6.50 -11.11 8.80
C LYS A 70 -5.51 -11.70 7.83
N SER A 71 -5.51 -11.26 6.59
CA SER A 71 -4.59 -11.82 5.62
C SER A 71 -3.38 -10.92 5.41
N ALA A 72 -3.49 -9.63 5.68
CA ALA A 72 -2.37 -8.73 5.50
C ALA A 72 -1.39 -8.81 6.66
N LEU A 73 -1.88 -9.14 7.85
CA LEU A 73 -1.04 -9.33 9.02
C LEU A 73 -0.13 -8.14 9.29
N GLY A 74 -0.67 -6.97 9.16
CA GLY A 74 0.11 -5.76 9.48
C GLY A 74 0.78 -5.13 8.28
N ALA A 75 0.81 -5.82 7.15
CA ALA A 75 1.46 -5.24 5.98
C ALA A 75 0.72 -3.98 5.52
N GLU A 76 -0.56 -3.87 5.85
CA GLU A 76 -1.31 -2.70 5.46
C GLU A 76 -0.77 -1.43 6.12
N PHE A 77 0.06 -1.56 7.13
CA PHE A 77 0.65 -0.41 7.75
C PHE A 77 2.06 -0.16 7.23
N SER A 78 2.62 -1.09 6.48
CA SER A 78 3.96 -0.96 5.98
C SER A 78 4.03 -0.58 4.53
N VAL A 79 3.07 -0.98 3.75
CA VAL A 79 3.08 -0.73 2.32
C VAL A 79 2.27 0.51 2.04
N ASP A 80 2.78 1.42 1.27
CA ASP A 80 2.04 2.62 0.92
C ASP A 80 0.90 2.25 0.01
N TRP A 81 -0.25 2.87 0.21
CA TRP A 81 -1.38 2.61 -0.64
C TRP A 81 -2.21 3.87 -0.83
N GLN A 82 -3.00 3.87 -1.92
CA GLN A 82 -3.86 4.99 -2.21
C GLN A 82 -5.14 4.42 -2.77
N TYR A 83 -6.19 5.19 -2.71
CA TYR A 83 -7.46 4.78 -3.26
C TYR A 83 -7.89 5.73 -4.37
N TYR A 84 -8.39 5.18 -5.49
CA TYR A 84 -8.94 5.98 -6.54
C TYR A 84 -10.30 5.41 -6.91
N LYS A 85 -11.25 6.27 -7.16
CA LYS A 85 -12.54 5.80 -7.51
C LYS A 85 -12.55 5.12 -8.84
N ASN A 86 -11.79 5.60 -9.78
CA ASN A 86 -11.73 5.03 -11.11
C ASN A 86 -10.36 4.52 -11.43
N THR A 87 -10.29 3.29 -11.94
CA THR A 87 -9.02 2.71 -12.29
C THR A 87 -8.31 3.51 -13.38
N SER A 88 -9.07 4.03 -14.33
CA SER A 88 -8.44 4.78 -15.40
C SER A 88 -7.73 6.02 -14.88
N GLU A 89 -8.27 6.63 -13.83
CA GLU A 89 -7.62 7.78 -13.27
C GLU A 89 -6.33 7.37 -12.57
N ALA A 90 -6.36 6.21 -11.93
CA ALA A 90 -5.17 5.74 -11.25
C ALA A 90 -4.06 5.46 -12.25
N VAL A 91 -4.41 4.83 -13.35
CA VAL A 91 -3.43 4.51 -14.37
C VAL A 91 -2.84 5.79 -14.95
N ASP A 92 -3.69 6.76 -15.20
CA ASP A 92 -3.22 8.02 -15.76
C ASP A 92 -2.25 8.72 -14.81
N TYR A 93 -2.58 8.69 -13.53
CA TYR A 93 -1.73 9.31 -12.55
C TYR A 93 -0.36 8.64 -12.53
N ILE A 94 -0.33 7.31 -12.57
CA ILE A 94 0.90 6.59 -12.55
C ILE A 94 1.71 6.84 -13.81
N LEU A 95 1.05 6.87 -14.95
CA LEU A 95 1.76 7.07 -16.18
C LEU A 95 2.36 8.44 -16.30
N ARG A 96 1.83 9.41 -15.54
CA ARG A 96 2.41 10.71 -15.56
C ARG A 96 3.60 10.77 -14.65
N GLY A 97 3.90 9.71 -13.94
CA GLY A 97 5.07 9.69 -13.07
C GLY A 97 4.93 10.49 -11.82
N TRP A 98 3.69 10.76 -11.40
CA TRP A 98 3.51 11.54 -10.21
C TRP A 98 3.85 10.74 -8.98
N PRO A 99 4.30 11.40 -7.92
CA PRO A 99 4.76 10.69 -6.74
C PRO A 99 3.64 10.13 -5.90
N ILE A 100 3.99 9.31 -4.95
CA ILE A 100 3.03 8.79 -4.03
C ILE A 100 2.45 9.95 -3.25
N ARG A 101 1.18 9.89 -3.01
CA ARG A 101 0.51 10.94 -2.27
C ARG A 101 0.01 10.39 -0.97
N PRO A 102 0.77 10.52 0.07
CA PRO A 102 0.41 9.93 1.36
C PRO A 102 -0.94 10.37 1.88
N GLU A 103 -1.37 11.54 1.51
CA GLU A 103 -2.63 12.02 2.00
C GLU A 103 -3.78 11.20 1.47
N LEU A 104 -3.61 10.51 0.36
CA LEU A 104 -4.70 9.71 -0.14
C LEU A 104 -4.79 8.36 0.52
N ARG A 105 -3.83 8.01 1.35
CA ARG A 105 -3.91 6.76 1.94
C ARG A 105 -4.76 6.76 3.11
N ARG A 106 -5.07 7.85 3.70
CA ARG A 106 -5.83 7.89 4.82
C ARG A 106 -7.13 8.21 4.55
N VAL A 107 -7.76 7.92 3.81
CA VAL A 107 -9.03 8.23 3.60
C VAL A 107 -9.87 8.08 4.60
N ASP A 108 -9.56 7.70 5.40
CA ASP A 108 -10.29 7.48 6.53
C ASP A 108 -11.55 7.84 6.47
N LYS A 109 -11.89 8.55 6.08
CA LYS A 109 -13.10 8.87 6.26
C LYS A 109 -14.00 8.68 5.26
N ASP A 110 -14.02 9.21 4.37
CA ASP A 110 -15.13 9.27 3.62
C ASP A 110 -14.76 9.17 2.23
N TYR A 111 -14.70 8.02 1.73
CA TYR A 111 -14.34 7.89 0.42
C TYR A 111 -15.34 8.47 -0.47
N SER A 112 -16.49 8.63 -0.02
CA SER A 112 -17.51 9.18 -0.89
C SER A 112 -17.13 10.56 -1.27
N LYS A 113 -16.25 11.18 -0.53
CA LYS A 113 -15.89 12.46 -0.88
C LYS A 113 -14.84 12.39 -1.88
N ASN A 114 -14.53 11.26 -2.37
CA ASN A 114 -13.64 11.17 -3.43
C ASN A 114 -12.35 11.78 -3.26
N PRO A 115 -11.63 11.32 -2.42
CA PRO A 115 -10.33 11.88 -2.18
C PRO A 115 -9.50 11.90 -3.42
N ALA A 116 -9.73 10.99 -4.29
CA ALA A 116 -8.92 11.00 -5.41
C ALA A 116 -9.40 11.97 -6.40
N GLY A 117 -10.47 12.34 -6.28
CA GLY A 117 -10.86 13.19 -7.12
C GLY A 117 -11.76 13.96 -7.10
N GLU A 118 -12.24 13.93 -6.72
CA GLU A 118 -12.90 14.51 -6.84
C GLU A 118 -12.95 15.41 -6.80
N GLU A 119 -13.04 15.45 -6.63
CA GLU A 119 -13.07 16.08 -6.69
C GLU A 119 -13.08 16.38 -6.93
#